data_9dc9ff413c3c7ec25fb3bc39f6e42b0d
#
_entry.id   9dc9ff413c3c7ec25fb3bc39f6e42b0d
#
_cell.length_a   1.000
_cell.length_b   1.000
_cell.length_c   1.000
_cell.angle_alpha   90.00
_cell.angle_beta   90.00
_cell.angle_gamma   90.00
#
_symmetry.space_group_name_H-M   'P 1'
#
loop_
_entity.id
_entity.type
_entity.pdbx_description
1 polymer ?
#
loop_
_entity_poly.entity_id
_entity_poly.type
_entity_poly.pdbx_seq_one_letter_code
_entity_poly.pdbx_strand_id
1 'polypeptide(L)'
;MKIWKIESEKQFYDIIIKYDKDKLKLLLDNKENYYGNPIDVPKKNGYRQIYCINKRCDLYRIQKRMVDNFLKNIKVSDRTCGFVKGSSYYDFMEPHKDFYKRNQYLRLDLKNFFGSISKKMVTDCLLYYVDEKIVNRDELIKMIFEILTYNDILIQGAITSPIISNIVFRELDIRIQKYCRKYDIIYTRYADDLLFSGYNSILLKKTFYKGIEKIVGSRGFQINYLKTKRAKEYNSLNGFVIDN
;
A
#
# COMPACT_ATOMS: atom_id res chain seq x y z
N MET A 1 -1.54 23.20 9.77
CA MET A 1 -1.14 22.04 10.60
C MET A 1 -1.44 20.76 9.82
N LYS A 2 -0.49 19.82 9.77
CA LYS A 2 -0.72 18.54 9.08
C LYS A 2 -1.35 17.55 10.05
N ILE A 3 -2.57 17.10 9.76
CA ILE A 3 -3.28 16.12 10.59
C ILE A 3 -2.77 14.73 10.20
N TRP A 4 -2.17 14.02 11.15
CA TRP A 4 -1.70 12.63 10.99
C TRP A 4 -2.33 11.67 12.00
N LYS A 5 -3.09 12.19 12.97
CA LYS A 5 -3.89 11.46 13.95
C LYS A 5 -5.24 12.14 14.11
N ILE A 6 -6.30 11.38 14.25
CA ILE A 6 -7.65 11.86 14.49
C ILE A 6 -7.85 11.94 16.01
N GLU A 7 -8.02 13.15 16.54
CA GLU A 7 -8.06 13.43 17.97
C GLU A 7 -9.50 13.64 18.51
N SER A 8 -10.47 13.86 17.60
CA SER A 8 -11.88 14.01 17.96
C SER A 8 -12.80 13.71 16.77
N GLU A 9 -14.06 13.35 17.05
CA GLU A 9 -15.11 13.24 16.02
C GLU A 9 -15.29 14.56 15.28
N LYS A 10 -15.30 15.69 16.00
CA LYS A 10 -15.42 17.03 15.39
C LYS A 10 -14.30 17.27 14.37
N GLN A 11 -13.04 16.95 14.71
CA GLN A 11 -11.94 17.08 13.76
C GLN A 11 -12.17 16.21 12.52
N PHE A 12 -12.67 14.99 12.69
CA PHE A 12 -12.96 14.10 11.57
C PHE A 12 -14.04 14.67 10.64
N TYR A 13 -15.21 15.02 11.19
CA TYR A 13 -16.33 15.48 10.37
C TYR A 13 -16.13 16.87 9.79
N ASP A 14 -15.67 17.85 10.59
CA ASP A 14 -15.63 19.26 10.19
C ASP A 14 -14.35 19.62 9.41
N ILE A 15 -13.23 18.98 9.70
CA ILE A 15 -11.93 19.36 9.14
C ILE A 15 -11.46 18.34 8.10
N ILE A 16 -11.48 17.03 8.43
CA ILE A 16 -10.93 16.01 7.55
C ILE A 16 -11.85 15.78 6.37
N ILE A 17 -13.08 15.31 6.61
CA ILE A 17 -13.99 14.95 5.51
C ILE A 17 -14.91 16.10 5.09
N LYS A 18 -15.13 17.08 5.95
CA LYS A 18 -16.04 18.23 5.75
C LYS A 18 -17.41 17.75 5.29
N TYR A 19 -18.00 16.85 6.08
CA TYR A 19 -19.28 16.22 5.76
C TYR A 19 -20.05 15.89 7.04
N ASP A 20 -21.37 16.04 6.98
CA ASP A 20 -22.27 15.80 8.10
C ASP A 20 -22.32 14.31 8.48
N LYS A 21 -22.42 14.02 9.80
CA LYS A 21 -22.38 12.64 10.33
C LYS A 21 -23.57 11.80 9.87
N ASP A 22 -24.78 12.36 9.94
CA ASP A 22 -26.01 11.60 9.65
C ASP A 22 -26.14 11.37 8.13
N LYS A 23 -25.80 12.39 7.33
CA LYS A 23 -25.72 12.25 5.88
C LYS A 23 -24.67 11.23 5.47
N LEU A 24 -23.54 11.16 6.18
CA LEU A 24 -22.51 10.16 5.93
C LEU A 24 -23.03 8.74 6.18
N LYS A 25 -23.77 8.52 7.28
CA LYS A 25 -24.39 7.20 7.55
C LYS A 25 -25.30 6.77 6.40
N LEU A 26 -26.24 7.62 6.01
CA LEU A 26 -27.16 7.37 4.90
C LEU A 26 -26.43 7.10 3.57
N LEU A 27 -25.33 7.81 3.33
CA LEU A 27 -24.51 7.63 2.14
C LEU A 27 -23.80 6.26 2.16
N LEU A 28 -23.24 5.85 3.31
CA LEU A 28 -22.51 4.59 3.45
C LEU A 28 -23.46 3.37 3.43
N ASP A 29 -24.67 3.51 3.92
CA ASP A 29 -25.71 2.46 3.85
C ASP A 29 -26.15 2.16 2.41
N ASN A 30 -25.92 3.10 1.48
CA ASN A 30 -26.26 2.98 0.06
C ASN A 30 -25.02 3.15 -0.86
N LYS A 31 -23.83 2.82 -0.37
CA LYS A 31 -22.58 3.12 -1.08
C LYS A 31 -22.40 2.38 -2.40
N GLU A 32 -23.06 1.25 -2.59
CA GLU A 32 -23.08 0.49 -3.84
C GLU A 32 -23.58 1.32 -5.02
N ASN A 33 -24.49 2.27 -4.79
CA ASN A 33 -25.03 3.15 -5.83
C ASN A 33 -23.98 4.14 -6.41
N TYR A 34 -22.84 4.29 -5.74
CA TYR A 34 -21.76 5.19 -6.17
C TYR A 34 -20.67 4.48 -6.96
N TYR A 35 -20.65 3.14 -6.94
CA TYR A 35 -19.72 2.33 -7.71
C TYR A 35 -20.43 1.78 -8.97
N GLY A 36 -19.78 1.95 -10.12
CA GLY A 36 -20.22 1.27 -11.35
C GLY A 36 -19.86 -0.21 -11.33
N ASN A 37 -20.36 -0.93 -12.32
CA ASN A 37 -19.96 -2.31 -12.55
C ASN A 37 -18.43 -2.40 -12.71
N PRO A 38 -17.79 -3.44 -12.17
CA PRO A 38 -16.36 -3.61 -12.35
C PRO A 38 -16.01 -3.78 -13.83
N ILE A 39 -14.93 -3.14 -14.24
CA ILE A 39 -14.36 -3.26 -15.58
C ILE A 39 -13.25 -4.29 -15.54
N ASP A 40 -13.34 -5.32 -16.36
CA ASP A 40 -12.30 -6.32 -16.52
C ASP A 40 -11.18 -5.80 -17.43
N VAL A 41 -10.03 -5.49 -16.87
CA VAL A 41 -8.83 -5.08 -17.60
C VAL A 41 -7.93 -6.28 -17.83
N PRO A 42 -7.57 -6.59 -19.09
CA PRO A 42 -6.69 -7.71 -19.41
C PRO A 42 -5.33 -7.58 -18.73
N LYS A 43 -4.78 -8.71 -18.22
CA LYS A 43 -3.41 -8.86 -17.79
C LYS A 43 -2.82 -10.13 -18.38
N LYS A 44 -1.49 -10.31 -18.31
CA LYS A 44 -0.78 -11.44 -18.95
C LYS A 44 -1.44 -12.82 -18.69
N ASN A 45 -2.01 -13.02 -17.48
CA ASN A 45 -2.71 -14.24 -17.08
C ASN A 45 -4.04 -13.88 -16.43
N GLY A 46 -5.12 -13.72 -17.24
CA GLY A 46 -6.46 -13.43 -16.77
C GLY A 46 -6.82 -11.94 -16.77
N TYR A 47 -7.73 -11.54 -15.91
CA TYR A 47 -8.27 -10.18 -15.85
C TYR A 47 -8.05 -9.56 -14.48
N ARG A 48 -8.10 -8.23 -14.43
CA ARG A 48 -8.08 -7.42 -13.21
C ARG A 48 -9.39 -6.64 -13.15
N GLN A 49 -10.15 -6.81 -12.10
CA GLN A 49 -11.36 -6.03 -11.87
C GLN A 49 -11.02 -4.65 -11.32
N ILE A 50 -11.45 -3.61 -12.02
CA ILE A 50 -11.30 -2.22 -11.59
C ILE A 50 -12.70 -1.66 -11.34
N TYR A 51 -12.92 -1.18 -10.12
CA TYR A 51 -14.15 -0.52 -9.74
C TYR A 51 -14.03 0.99 -9.99
N CYS A 52 -14.95 1.52 -10.78
CA CYS A 52 -15.00 2.94 -11.05
C CYS A 52 -16.02 3.62 -10.14
N ILE A 53 -15.61 4.69 -9.48
CA ILE A 53 -16.52 5.56 -8.74
C ILE A 53 -16.79 6.84 -9.55
N ASN A 54 -18.02 7.31 -9.52
CA ASN A 54 -18.35 8.59 -10.14
C ASN A 54 -17.64 9.74 -9.42
N LYS A 55 -16.73 10.42 -10.08
CA LYS A 55 -15.93 11.51 -9.51
C LYS A 55 -16.74 12.73 -9.06
N ARG A 56 -18.02 12.83 -9.47
CA ARG A 56 -18.93 13.92 -9.09
C ARG A 56 -19.77 13.58 -7.85
N CYS A 57 -19.77 12.32 -7.38
CA CYS A 57 -20.54 11.91 -6.20
C CYS A 57 -19.86 12.33 -4.89
N ASP A 58 -20.66 12.36 -3.83
CA ASP A 58 -20.18 12.77 -2.50
C ASP A 58 -19.20 11.77 -1.90
N LEU A 59 -19.39 10.46 -2.12
CA LEU A 59 -18.45 9.44 -1.65
C LEU A 59 -17.03 9.69 -2.18
N TYR A 60 -16.89 10.00 -3.50
CA TYR A 60 -15.58 10.33 -4.06
C TYR A 60 -15.00 11.60 -3.44
N ARG A 61 -15.84 12.64 -3.21
CA ARG A 61 -15.39 13.89 -2.57
C ARG A 61 -14.89 13.63 -1.14
N ILE A 62 -15.59 12.78 -0.38
CA ILE A 62 -15.21 12.37 0.98
C ILE A 62 -13.90 11.60 0.94
N GLN A 63 -13.78 10.60 0.08
CA GLN A 63 -12.53 9.84 -0.11
C GLN A 63 -11.36 10.75 -0.48
N LYS A 64 -11.58 11.71 -1.39
CA LYS A 64 -10.55 12.67 -1.78
C LYS A 64 -10.12 13.56 -0.61
N ARG A 65 -11.07 14.05 0.19
CA ARG A 65 -10.77 14.83 1.40
C ARG A 65 -10.02 14.01 2.45
N MET A 66 -10.40 12.75 2.65
CA MET A 66 -9.64 11.80 3.49
C MET A 66 -8.19 11.68 3.04
N VAL A 67 -7.97 11.51 1.75
CA VAL A 67 -6.61 11.48 1.18
C VAL A 67 -5.90 12.80 1.43
N ASP A 68 -6.53 13.93 1.05
CA ASP A 68 -5.87 15.24 1.05
C ASP A 68 -5.60 15.81 2.44
N ASN A 69 -6.49 15.59 3.39
CA ASN A 69 -6.41 16.22 4.70
C ASN A 69 -5.80 15.30 5.77
N PHE A 70 -5.78 13.99 5.55
CA PHE A 70 -5.35 13.03 6.56
C PHE A 70 -4.34 12.00 6.03
N LEU A 71 -4.74 11.11 5.13
CA LEU A 71 -3.95 9.92 4.79
C LEU A 71 -2.57 10.25 4.22
N LYS A 72 -2.44 11.27 3.38
CA LYS A 72 -1.16 11.70 2.80
C LYS A 72 -0.18 12.29 3.81
N ASN A 73 -0.64 12.64 5.01
CA ASN A 73 0.21 13.15 6.08
C ASN A 73 0.80 12.02 6.94
N ILE A 74 0.27 10.80 6.80
CA ILE A 74 0.79 9.62 7.48
C ILE A 74 2.10 9.22 6.82
N LYS A 75 3.18 9.19 7.60
CA LYS A 75 4.49 8.81 7.10
C LYS A 75 4.53 7.30 6.80
N VAL A 76 4.83 6.94 5.56
CA VAL A 76 5.13 5.58 5.14
C VAL A 76 6.63 5.29 5.22
N SER A 77 7.07 4.08 4.85
CA SER A 77 8.49 3.76 4.80
C SER A 77 9.22 4.59 3.74
N ASP A 78 10.45 5.00 4.02
CA ASP A 78 11.36 5.66 3.06
C ASP A 78 11.83 4.72 1.93
N ARG A 79 11.51 3.43 2.03
CA ARG A 79 11.76 2.42 1.00
C ARG A 79 10.57 2.19 0.09
N THR A 80 9.46 2.88 0.32
CA THR A 80 8.25 2.80 -0.47
C THR A 80 8.24 3.92 -1.51
N CYS A 81 8.22 3.57 -2.80
CA CYS A 81 8.23 4.51 -3.92
C CYS A 81 6.88 4.54 -4.64
N GLY A 82 6.16 3.42 -4.71
CA GLY A 82 4.84 3.35 -5.35
C GLY A 82 3.78 4.13 -4.56
N PHE A 83 2.94 4.90 -5.26
CA PHE A 83 1.83 5.67 -4.69
C PHE A 83 2.25 6.75 -3.67
N VAL A 84 3.49 7.18 -3.71
CA VAL A 84 4.03 8.26 -2.88
C VAL A 84 4.16 9.52 -3.72
N LYS A 85 3.62 10.64 -3.23
CA LYS A 85 3.69 11.91 -3.95
C LYS A 85 5.14 12.37 -4.12
N GLY A 86 5.53 12.68 -5.36
CA GLY A 86 6.88 13.11 -5.70
C GLY A 86 7.88 11.97 -5.89
N SER A 87 7.44 10.71 -5.71
CA SER A 87 8.23 9.52 -6.03
C SER A 87 7.77 8.90 -7.35
N SER A 88 8.71 8.34 -8.08
CA SER A 88 8.53 7.74 -9.40
C SER A 88 9.03 6.29 -9.42
N TYR A 89 8.89 5.64 -10.56
CA TYR A 89 9.51 4.33 -10.78
C TYR A 89 11.05 4.41 -10.83
N TYR A 90 11.59 5.59 -11.18
CA TYR A 90 13.03 5.84 -11.11
C TYR A 90 13.54 5.77 -9.66
N ASP A 91 12.86 6.39 -8.69
CA ASP A 91 13.24 6.34 -7.27
C ASP A 91 13.19 4.93 -6.67
N PHE A 92 12.36 4.06 -7.25
CA PHE A 92 12.35 2.63 -6.89
C PHE A 92 13.62 1.92 -7.35
N MET A 93 14.18 2.31 -8.48
CA MET A 93 15.34 1.66 -9.11
C MET A 93 16.67 2.33 -8.74
N GLU A 94 16.67 3.64 -8.56
CA GLU A 94 17.87 4.47 -8.36
C GLU A 94 18.81 3.95 -7.26
N PRO A 95 18.34 3.51 -6.08
CA PRO A 95 19.23 2.98 -5.04
C PRO A 95 19.99 1.71 -5.43
N HIS A 96 19.56 1.04 -6.50
CA HIS A 96 20.09 -0.25 -6.97
C HIS A 96 21.10 -0.13 -8.11
N LYS A 97 21.43 1.08 -8.57
CA LYS A 97 22.26 1.33 -9.75
C LYS A 97 23.78 1.16 -9.54
N ASP A 98 24.23 1.05 -8.30
CA ASP A 98 25.66 0.94 -8.00
C ASP A 98 26.16 -0.50 -8.30
N PHE A 99 26.59 -0.70 -9.55
CA PHE A 99 27.04 -1.99 -10.07
C PHE A 99 28.26 -2.56 -9.32
N TYR A 100 29.25 -1.71 -8.99
CA TYR A 100 30.46 -2.19 -8.32
C TYR A 100 30.18 -2.77 -6.93
N LYS A 101 29.06 -2.38 -6.32
CA LYS A 101 28.64 -2.85 -5.00
C LYS A 101 27.41 -3.71 -5.02
N ARG A 102 26.64 -3.78 -6.13
CA ARG A 102 25.34 -4.44 -6.21
C ARG A 102 25.13 -5.12 -7.56
N ASN A 103 25.83 -6.23 -7.75
CA ASN A 103 25.74 -7.00 -9.00
C ASN A 103 24.75 -8.16 -8.93
N GLN A 104 24.02 -8.33 -7.82
CA GLN A 104 23.00 -9.35 -7.67
C GLN A 104 21.65 -8.72 -7.39
N TYR A 105 20.62 -9.21 -8.06
CA TYR A 105 19.28 -8.68 -7.97
C TYR A 105 18.26 -9.78 -7.70
N LEU A 106 17.29 -9.49 -6.83
CA LEU A 106 16.12 -10.30 -6.58
C LEU A 106 14.89 -9.41 -6.66
N ARG A 107 13.97 -9.72 -7.57
CA ARG A 107 12.64 -9.09 -7.62
C ARG A 107 11.60 -10.10 -7.16
N LEU A 108 10.76 -9.70 -6.24
CA LEU A 108 9.61 -10.44 -5.76
C LEU A 108 8.34 -9.64 -6.03
N ASP A 109 7.27 -10.34 -6.38
CA ASP A 109 5.93 -9.77 -6.58
C ASP A 109 4.99 -10.36 -5.51
N LEU A 110 4.15 -9.53 -4.91
CA LEU A 110 3.16 -9.98 -3.94
C LEU A 110 1.88 -10.40 -4.66
N LYS A 111 1.43 -11.64 -4.38
CA LYS A 111 0.21 -12.17 -4.99
C LYS A 111 -1.02 -11.42 -4.49
N ASN A 112 -1.85 -10.94 -5.42
CA ASN A 112 -3.11 -10.26 -5.12
C ASN A 112 -3.00 -9.19 -4.03
N PHE A 113 -2.03 -8.27 -4.15
CA PHE A 113 -1.61 -7.34 -3.11
C PHE A 113 -2.79 -6.61 -2.42
N PHE A 114 -3.64 -5.91 -3.18
CA PHE A 114 -4.78 -5.20 -2.61
C PHE A 114 -5.81 -6.14 -1.98
N GLY A 115 -6.13 -7.25 -2.64
CA GLY A 115 -7.09 -8.23 -2.13
C GLY A 115 -6.58 -9.03 -0.92
N SER A 116 -5.26 -9.03 -0.67
CA SER A 116 -4.66 -9.65 0.52
C SER A 116 -4.73 -8.74 1.76
N ILE A 117 -5.09 -7.47 1.61
CA ILE A 117 -5.26 -6.54 2.73
C ILE A 117 -6.64 -6.77 3.35
N SER A 118 -6.64 -7.46 4.48
CA SER A 118 -7.88 -7.82 5.19
C SER A 118 -8.46 -6.64 5.98
N LYS A 119 -9.75 -6.74 6.29
CA LYS A 119 -10.46 -5.83 7.20
C LYS A 119 -9.67 -5.61 8.50
N LYS A 120 -9.19 -6.71 9.11
CA LYS A 120 -8.40 -6.66 10.34
C LYS A 120 -7.15 -5.80 10.18
N MET A 121 -6.39 -5.93 9.09
CA MET A 121 -5.18 -5.13 8.86
C MET A 121 -5.49 -3.63 8.77
N VAL A 122 -6.56 -3.25 8.07
CA VAL A 122 -6.99 -1.85 7.96
C VAL A 122 -7.44 -1.32 9.32
N THR A 123 -8.27 -2.10 10.04
CA THR A 123 -8.76 -1.72 11.37
C THR A 123 -7.62 -1.57 12.37
N ASP A 124 -6.67 -2.52 12.44
CA ASP A 124 -5.48 -2.44 13.29
C ASP A 124 -4.67 -1.17 13.01
N CYS A 125 -4.54 -0.78 11.73
CA CYS A 125 -3.91 0.49 11.35
C CYS A 125 -4.71 1.70 11.85
N LEU A 126 -6.02 1.72 11.68
CA LEU A 126 -6.88 2.82 12.10
C LEU A 126 -6.85 3.01 13.62
N LEU A 127 -6.78 1.90 14.40
CA LEU A 127 -6.61 1.95 15.86
C LEU A 127 -5.37 2.76 16.28
N TYR A 128 -4.32 2.77 15.49
CA TYR A 128 -3.12 3.57 15.77
C TYR A 128 -3.31 5.06 15.47
N TYR A 129 -4.12 5.39 14.47
CA TYR A 129 -4.29 6.76 13.99
C TYR A 129 -5.56 7.46 14.48
N VAL A 130 -6.42 6.78 15.24
CA VAL A 130 -7.61 7.34 15.89
C VAL A 130 -7.39 7.33 17.40
N ASP A 131 -7.53 8.48 18.04
CA ASP A 131 -7.21 8.63 19.47
C ASP A 131 -8.12 7.74 20.33
N GLU A 132 -7.53 7.10 21.33
CA GLU A 132 -8.23 6.19 22.25
C GLU A 132 -9.25 6.91 23.14
N LYS A 133 -9.10 8.24 23.33
CA LYS A 133 -9.97 9.05 24.17
C LYS A 133 -11.29 9.42 23.49
N ILE A 134 -11.47 9.11 22.22
CA ILE A 134 -12.72 9.37 21.50
C ILE A 134 -13.79 8.41 22.03
N VAL A 135 -14.90 8.94 22.54
CA VAL A 135 -15.98 8.18 23.19
C VAL A 135 -16.55 7.12 22.25
N ASN A 136 -16.85 7.48 21.00
CA ASN A 136 -17.42 6.57 19.99
C ASN A 136 -16.34 6.07 19.01
N ARG A 137 -15.16 5.77 19.51
CA ARG A 137 -13.99 5.41 18.71
C ARG A 137 -14.26 4.26 17.73
N ASP A 138 -14.88 3.20 18.19
CA ASP A 138 -15.13 2.01 17.38
C ASP A 138 -16.13 2.29 16.25
N GLU A 139 -17.18 3.07 16.53
CA GLU A 139 -18.10 3.54 15.49
C GLU A 139 -17.37 4.40 14.45
N LEU A 140 -16.53 5.33 14.90
CA LEU A 140 -15.75 6.18 14.02
C LEU A 140 -14.79 5.36 13.15
N ILE A 141 -14.09 4.38 13.72
CA ILE A 141 -13.21 3.48 12.98
C ILE A 141 -14.00 2.68 11.95
N LYS A 142 -15.18 2.18 12.31
CA LYS A 142 -16.07 1.49 11.36
C LYS A 142 -16.46 2.40 10.19
N MET A 143 -16.87 3.64 10.47
CA MET A 143 -17.22 4.59 9.41
C MET A 143 -16.02 4.92 8.51
N ILE A 144 -14.84 5.14 9.08
CA ILE A 144 -13.62 5.35 8.31
C ILE A 144 -13.34 4.13 7.43
N PHE A 145 -13.44 2.93 7.97
CA PHE A 145 -13.25 1.70 7.21
C PHE A 145 -14.21 1.61 6.02
N GLU A 146 -15.51 1.92 6.23
CA GLU A 146 -16.50 1.91 5.16
C GLU A 146 -16.24 2.96 4.07
N ILE A 147 -15.69 4.12 4.41
CA ILE A 147 -15.24 5.11 3.42
C ILE A 147 -14.09 4.57 2.56
N LEU A 148 -13.17 3.82 3.17
CA LEU A 148 -11.92 3.37 2.55
C LEU A 148 -12.08 2.10 1.70
N THR A 149 -13.14 1.32 1.92
CA THR A 149 -13.32 -0.02 1.34
C THR A 149 -14.64 -0.13 0.56
N TYR A 150 -14.72 -1.16 -0.24
CA TYR A 150 -15.97 -1.63 -0.86
C TYR A 150 -16.04 -3.15 -0.74
N ASN A 151 -17.18 -3.68 -0.26
CA ASN A 151 -17.33 -5.11 0.06
C ASN A 151 -16.19 -5.65 0.95
N ASP A 152 -15.86 -4.91 2.01
CA ASP A 152 -14.81 -5.23 3.00
C ASP A 152 -13.38 -5.38 2.43
N ILE A 153 -13.13 -4.96 1.20
CA ILE A 153 -11.81 -5.02 0.55
C ILE A 153 -11.32 -3.66 0.05
N LEU A 154 -10.01 -3.53 -0.09
CA LEU A 154 -9.40 -2.42 -0.82
C LEU A 154 -9.51 -2.70 -2.32
N ILE A 155 -10.44 -2.03 -2.99
CA ILE A 155 -10.68 -2.22 -4.42
C ILE A 155 -9.64 -1.48 -5.27
N GLN A 156 -9.33 -2.06 -6.42
CA GLN A 156 -8.54 -1.36 -7.43
C GLN A 156 -9.43 -0.33 -8.15
N GLY A 157 -8.92 0.90 -8.24
CA GLY A 157 -9.64 2.05 -8.80
C GLY A 157 -10.10 3.07 -7.76
N ALA A 158 -10.22 2.72 -6.46
CA ALA A 158 -10.48 3.69 -5.42
C ALA A 158 -9.24 4.57 -5.14
N ILE A 159 -9.48 5.87 -4.96
CA ILE A 159 -8.41 6.86 -4.68
C ILE A 159 -7.70 6.60 -3.35
N THR A 160 -8.35 5.94 -2.40
CA THR A 160 -7.84 5.64 -1.05
C THR A 160 -6.97 4.39 -1.01
N SER A 161 -7.27 3.37 -1.82
CA SER A 161 -6.63 2.06 -1.77
C SER A 161 -5.09 2.10 -1.90
N PRO A 162 -4.49 2.90 -2.81
CA PRO A 162 -3.04 2.98 -2.93
C PRO A 162 -2.35 3.46 -1.65
N ILE A 163 -2.89 4.49 -1.01
CA ILE A 163 -2.29 5.08 0.20
C ILE A 163 -2.47 4.15 1.39
N ILE A 164 -3.68 3.60 1.58
CA ILE A 164 -3.95 2.65 2.66
C ILE A 164 -3.07 1.41 2.54
N SER A 165 -2.86 0.89 1.34
CA SER A 165 -1.96 -0.25 1.14
C SER A 165 -0.53 0.02 1.62
N ASN A 166 -0.01 1.23 1.41
CA ASN A 166 1.29 1.64 1.90
C ASN A 166 1.34 1.78 3.44
N ILE A 167 0.27 2.33 4.04
CA ILE A 167 0.18 2.49 5.50
C ILE A 167 0.14 1.10 6.18
N VAL A 168 -0.68 0.20 5.67
CA VAL A 168 -0.80 -1.19 6.17
C VAL A 168 0.53 -1.95 6.03
N PHE A 169 1.23 -1.78 4.91
CA PHE A 169 2.47 -2.50 4.64
C PHE A 169 3.70 -1.90 5.33
N ARG A 170 3.59 -0.70 5.92
CA ARG A 170 4.71 0.03 6.54
C ARG A 170 5.51 -0.79 7.56
N GLU A 171 4.83 -1.54 8.43
CA GLU A 171 5.50 -2.39 9.42
C GLU A 171 6.35 -3.48 8.75
N LEU A 172 5.83 -4.09 7.69
CA LEU A 172 6.56 -5.09 6.92
C LEU A 172 7.75 -4.47 6.21
N ASP A 173 7.63 -3.27 5.63
CA ASP A 173 8.75 -2.54 5.02
C ASP A 173 9.89 -2.34 6.04
N ILE A 174 9.56 -1.92 7.27
CA ILE A 174 10.57 -1.71 8.34
C ILE A 174 11.25 -3.04 8.70
N ARG A 175 10.50 -4.13 8.81
CA ARG A 175 11.03 -5.46 9.13
C ARG A 175 11.91 -6.00 8.01
N ILE A 176 11.48 -5.86 6.76
CA ILE A 176 12.26 -6.25 5.57
C ILE A 176 13.56 -5.45 5.53
N GLN A 177 13.50 -4.13 5.72
CA GLN A 177 14.69 -3.27 5.74
C GLN A 177 15.67 -3.68 6.84
N LYS A 178 15.18 -3.97 8.06
CA LYS A 178 16.05 -4.48 9.14
C LYS A 178 16.69 -5.83 8.79
N TYR A 179 15.96 -6.71 8.12
CA TYR A 179 16.48 -7.99 7.67
C TYR A 179 17.56 -7.82 6.59
N CYS A 180 17.32 -6.94 5.61
CA CYS A 180 18.27 -6.63 4.54
C CYS A 180 19.57 -6.01 5.05
N ARG A 181 19.50 -5.09 6.02
CA ARG A 181 20.69 -4.44 6.63
C ARG A 181 21.68 -5.43 7.21
N LYS A 182 21.26 -6.60 7.71
CA LYS A 182 22.14 -7.65 8.23
C LYS A 182 23.11 -8.22 7.18
N TYR A 183 22.78 -8.04 5.91
CA TYR A 183 23.50 -8.62 4.78
C TYR A 183 24.01 -7.58 3.78
N ASP A 184 23.94 -6.30 4.13
CA ASP A 184 24.26 -5.16 3.25
C ASP A 184 23.46 -5.21 1.92
N ILE A 185 22.16 -5.51 2.04
CA ILE A 185 21.24 -5.58 0.91
C ILE A 185 20.37 -4.33 0.90
N ILE A 186 20.26 -3.69 -0.25
CA ILE A 186 19.33 -2.59 -0.51
C ILE A 186 17.95 -3.18 -0.78
N TYR A 187 16.94 -2.52 -0.27
CA TYR A 187 15.53 -2.84 -0.45
C TYR A 187 14.74 -1.60 -0.83
N THR A 188 13.90 -1.72 -1.84
CA THR A 188 12.85 -0.75 -2.18
C THR A 188 11.56 -1.48 -2.57
N ARG A 189 10.43 -0.78 -2.50
CA ARG A 189 9.12 -1.30 -2.89
C ARG A 189 8.34 -0.34 -3.77
N TYR A 190 7.77 -0.86 -4.84
CA TYR A 190 6.81 -0.16 -5.69
C TYR A 190 5.51 -0.98 -5.75
N ALA A 191 4.49 -0.57 -4.98
CA ALA A 191 3.24 -1.32 -4.81
C ALA A 191 3.47 -2.77 -4.34
N ASP A 192 3.19 -3.76 -5.21
CA ASP A 192 3.38 -5.19 -5.02
C ASP A 192 4.78 -5.68 -5.41
N ASP A 193 5.59 -4.85 -6.07
CA ASP A 193 6.96 -5.17 -6.45
C ASP A 193 7.96 -4.84 -5.33
N LEU A 194 8.72 -5.84 -4.89
CA LEU A 194 9.84 -5.70 -3.95
C LEU A 194 11.14 -5.93 -4.69
N LEU A 195 12.04 -4.96 -4.68
CA LEU A 195 13.35 -5.05 -5.30
C LEU A 195 14.45 -5.09 -4.25
N PHE A 196 15.38 -6.01 -4.45
CA PHE A 196 16.55 -6.21 -3.61
C PHE A 196 17.80 -6.24 -4.48
N SER A 197 18.87 -5.60 -4.01
CA SER A 197 20.18 -5.69 -4.63
C SER A 197 21.29 -5.73 -3.59
N GLY A 198 22.39 -6.37 -3.92
CA GLY A 198 23.54 -6.47 -3.05
C GLY A 198 24.70 -7.20 -3.73
N TYR A 199 25.86 -7.11 -3.12
CA TYR A 199 27.04 -7.86 -3.53
C TYR A 199 27.07 -9.26 -2.91
N ASN A 200 26.44 -9.44 -1.77
CA ASN A 200 26.49 -10.68 -1.00
C ASN A 200 25.71 -11.80 -1.70
N SER A 201 26.37 -12.93 -1.96
CA SER A 201 25.77 -14.12 -2.58
C SER A 201 24.55 -14.69 -1.84
N ILE A 202 24.33 -14.30 -0.58
CA ILE A 202 23.16 -14.71 0.20
C ILE A 202 21.85 -14.24 -0.43
N LEU A 203 21.87 -13.12 -1.17
CA LEU A 203 20.68 -12.55 -1.81
C LEU A 203 20.00 -13.57 -2.74
N LEU A 204 20.79 -14.38 -3.44
CA LEU A 204 20.26 -15.39 -4.38
C LEU A 204 19.98 -16.75 -3.71
N LYS A 205 20.36 -16.93 -2.45
CA LYS A 205 20.16 -18.19 -1.71
C LYS A 205 18.69 -18.33 -1.26
N LYS A 206 18.24 -19.56 -1.20
CA LYS A 206 16.89 -19.93 -0.72
C LYS A 206 16.63 -19.45 0.71
N THR A 207 17.66 -19.37 1.55
CA THR A 207 17.56 -18.90 2.95
C THR A 207 17.12 -17.45 3.05
N PHE A 208 17.69 -16.55 2.23
CA PHE A 208 17.28 -15.15 2.19
C PHE A 208 15.83 -15.01 1.75
N TYR A 209 15.47 -15.67 0.65
CA TYR A 209 14.12 -15.70 0.13
C TYR A 209 13.10 -16.16 1.17
N LYS A 210 13.36 -17.29 1.85
CA LYS A 210 12.49 -17.80 2.94
C LYS A 210 12.36 -16.81 4.10
N GLY A 211 13.41 -16.04 4.40
CA GLY A 211 13.35 -14.97 5.39
C GLY A 211 12.35 -13.89 5.02
N ILE A 212 12.40 -13.41 3.77
CA ILE A 212 11.42 -12.41 3.27
C ILE A 212 10.00 -13.02 3.25
N GLU A 213 9.86 -14.26 2.75
CA GLU A 213 8.58 -14.97 2.73
C GLU A 213 7.95 -15.07 4.12
N LYS A 214 8.74 -15.42 5.15
CA LYS A 214 8.28 -15.47 6.55
C LYS A 214 7.84 -14.09 7.06
N ILE A 215 8.57 -13.03 6.69
CA ILE A 215 8.21 -11.65 7.10
C ILE A 215 6.88 -11.26 6.49
N VAL A 216 6.69 -11.37 5.18
CA VAL A 216 5.43 -10.97 4.52
C VAL A 216 4.28 -11.89 4.90
N GLY A 217 4.55 -13.20 5.04
CA GLY A 217 3.57 -14.21 5.46
C GLY A 217 3.04 -13.99 6.87
N SER A 218 3.80 -13.35 7.77
CA SER A 218 3.36 -13.04 9.13
C SER A 218 2.15 -12.09 9.20
N ARG A 219 1.86 -11.40 8.08
CA ARG A 219 0.66 -10.55 7.92
C ARG A 219 -0.26 -11.07 6.80
N GLY A 220 -0.13 -12.34 6.38
CA GLY A 220 -1.02 -12.97 5.39
C GLY A 220 -0.69 -12.68 3.92
N PHE A 221 0.38 -11.93 3.61
CA PHE A 221 0.81 -11.74 2.24
C PHE A 221 1.56 -12.94 1.72
N GLN A 222 1.42 -13.21 0.42
CA GLN A 222 2.08 -14.32 -0.28
C GLN A 222 2.94 -13.80 -1.43
N ILE A 223 4.08 -14.45 -1.66
CA ILE A 223 4.94 -14.17 -2.81
C ILE A 223 4.41 -14.92 -4.04
N ASN A 224 4.40 -14.22 -5.16
CA ASN A 224 4.09 -14.81 -6.46
C ASN A 224 5.36 -15.44 -7.05
N TYR A 225 5.52 -16.72 -6.86
CA TYR A 225 6.70 -17.46 -7.34
C TYR A 225 6.92 -17.37 -8.85
N LEU A 226 5.81 -17.35 -9.63
CA LEU A 226 5.88 -17.30 -11.10
C LEU A 226 6.45 -15.97 -11.63
N LYS A 227 6.38 -14.91 -10.82
CA LYS A 227 6.92 -13.59 -11.16
C LYS A 227 8.26 -13.27 -10.47
N THR A 228 8.77 -14.18 -9.64
CA THR A 228 10.07 -14.02 -8.99
C THR A 228 11.19 -14.02 -10.03
N LYS A 229 12.02 -12.98 -10.02
CA LYS A 229 13.19 -12.87 -10.92
C LYS A 229 14.47 -12.75 -10.11
N ARG A 230 15.50 -13.46 -10.57
CA ARG A 230 16.87 -13.37 -10.08
C ARG A 230 17.77 -12.99 -11.23
N ALA A 231 18.65 -12.05 -11.02
CA ALA A 231 19.60 -11.61 -12.03
C ALA A 231 20.98 -11.37 -11.41
N LYS A 232 22.02 -11.51 -12.23
CA LYS A 232 23.38 -11.08 -11.95
C LYS A 232 23.76 -10.05 -13.00
N GLU A 233 24.61 -9.08 -12.61
CA GLU A 233 25.20 -8.07 -13.48
C GLU A 233 24.23 -6.98 -13.97
N TYR A 234 23.04 -7.32 -14.40
CA TYR A 234 22.02 -6.35 -14.80
C TYR A 234 20.61 -6.80 -14.43
N ASN A 235 19.69 -5.87 -14.34
CA ASN A 235 18.28 -6.16 -14.12
C ASN A 235 17.40 -5.26 -15.00
N SER A 236 16.57 -5.90 -15.81
CA SER A 236 15.57 -5.19 -16.63
C SER A 236 14.21 -5.19 -15.94
N LEU A 237 13.64 -4.01 -15.77
CA LEU A 237 12.37 -3.79 -15.10
C LEU A 237 11.50 -2.82 -15.90
N ASN A 238 10.38 -3.32 -16.45
CA ASN A 238 9.36 -2.50 -17.13
C ASN A 238 9.94 -1.52 -18.17
N GLY A 239 10.92 -1.98 -18.97
CA GLY A 239 11.58 -1.18 -20.00
C GLY A 239 12.77 -0.36 -19.52
N PHE A 240 13.07 -0.35 -18.22
CA PHE A 240 14.30 0.21 -17.68
C PHE A 240 15.33 -0.90 -17.45
N VAL A 241 16.59 -0.60 -17.70
CA VAL A 241 17.72 -1.46 -17.39
C VAL A 241 18.51 -0.80 -16.28
N ILE A 242 18.77 -1.55 -15.21
CA ILE A 242 19.78 -1.18 -14.22
C ILE A 242 21.07 -1.81 -14.75
N ASP A 243 21.90 -0.98 -15.34
CA ASP A 243 23.16 -1.35 -15.96
C ASP A 243 24.27 -0.44 -15.45
N ASN A 244 25.53 -0.74 -15.80
CA ASN A 244 26.72 0.02 -15.46
C ASN A 244 26.74 1.44 -16.01
#